data_e1e87e983d9f0b10fc16abe8cc32c642
#
_entry.id   e1e87e983d9f0b10fc16abe8cc32c642
#
_cell.length_a   1.000
_cell.length_b   1.000
_cell.length_c   1.000
_cell.angle_alpha   90.00
_cell.angle_beta   90.00
_cell.angle_gamma   90.00
#
_symmetry.space_group_name_H-M   'P 1'
#
loop_
_entity.id
_entity.type
_entity.pdbx_description
1 polymer ?
#
loop_
_entity_poly.entity_id
_entity_poly.type
_entity_poly.pdbx_seq_one_letter_code
_entity_poly.pdbx_strand_id
1 'polypeptide(L)'
;MFNDVLFVVNNDELHIHDYFTREFIERVKLGEKLQIECYDEMVFLSGQLKKDPITNKLYLCDRNGFICDIEFGQVYEKVWILKD
;
A
#
# COMPACT_ATOMS: atom_id res chain seq x y z
N MET A 1 -6.78 -7.72 8.33
CA MET A 1 -7.03 -6.28 8.15
C MET A 1 -6.17 -5.48 9.11
N PHE A 2 -5.56 -4.42 8.63
CA PHE A 2 -4.72 -3.54 9.44
C PHE A 2 -5.39 -2.18 9.53
N ASN A 3 -5.42 -1.59 10.73
CA ASN A 3 -6.02 -0.28 10.98
C ASN A 3 -4.93 0.75 11.30
N ASP A 4 -5.12 1.97 10.80
CA ASP A 4 -4.26 3.12 11.09
C ASP A 4 -2.79 2.80 10.88
N VAL A 5 -2.44 2.59 9.62
CA VAL A 5 -1.10 2.18 9.23
C VAL A 5 -0.42 3.24 8.39
N LEU A 6 0.91 3.14 8.35
CA LEU A 6 1.80 3.97 7.58
C LEU A 6 2.56 3.08 6.60
N PHE A 7 2.67 3.51 5.35
CA PHE A 7 3.48 2.80 4.38
C PHE A 7 4.90 3.35 4.36
N VAL A 8 5.86 2.43 4.38
CA VAL A 8 7.29 2.76 4.31
C VAL A 8 7.90 1.92 3.21
N VAL A 9 8.70 2.54 2.34
CA VAL A 9 9.46 1.80 1.33
C VAL A 9 10.85 1.53 1.88
N ASN A 10 11.26 0.28 1.79
CA ASN A 10 12.58 -0.14 2.20
C ASN A 10 13.13 -1.15 1.19
N ASN A 11 14.17 -0.77 0.45
CA ASN A 11 14.84 -1.63 -0.52
C ASN A 11 13.86 -2.31 -1.50
N ASP A 12 13.03 -1.52 -2.17
CA ASP A 12 12.05 -2.00 -3.16
C ASP A 12 10.90 -2.83 -2.56
N GLU A 13 10.76 -2.83 -1.25
CA GLU A 13 9.66 -3.50 -0.58
C GLU A 13 8.74 -2.48 0.08
N LEU A 14 7.45 -2.79 0.10
CA LEU A 14 6.48 -1.99 0.82
C LEU A 14 6.29 -2.59 2.21
N HIS A 15 6.57 -1.79 3.23
CA HIS A 15 6.37 -2.18 4.63
C HIS A 15 5.17 -1.46 5.20
N ILE A 16 4.35 -2.21 5.93
CA ILE A 16 3.23 -1.66 6.68
C ILE A 16 3.68 -1.49 8.13
N HIS A 17 3.58 -0.27 8.64
CA HIS A 17 3.94 0.05 10.02
C HIS A 17 2.73 0.59 10.76
N ASP A 18 2.67 0.35 12.07
CA ASP A 18 1.67 0.99 12.92
C ASP A 18 1.88 2.51 12.90
N TYR A 19 0.80 3.26 12.70
CA TYR A 19 0.91 4.71 12.62
C TYR A 19 1.33 5.35 13.93
N PHE A 20 0.85 4.82 15.05
CA PHE A 20 1.10 5.42 16.37
C PHE A 20 2.44 5.01 16.95
N THR A 21 2.79 3.73 16.88
CA THR A 21 4.04 3.21 17.47
C THR A 21 5.19 3.20 16.50
N ARG A 22 4.92 3.28 15.20
CA ARG A 22 5.89 3.14 14.11
C ARG A 22 6.51 1.75 14.01
N GLU A 23 5.98 0.79 14.72
CA GLU A 23 6.48 -0.58 14.67
C GLU A 23 6.10 -1.25 13.35
N PHE A 24 7.02 -2.06 12.85
CA PHE A 24 6.79 -2.87 11.66
C PHE A 24 5.71 -3.92 11.94
N ILE A 25 4.76 -4.06 11.00
CA ILE A 25 3.69 -5.03 11.10
C ILE A 25 3.84 -6.12 10.04
N GLU A 26 3.92 -5.74 8.77
CA GLU A 26 3.86 -6.69 7.67
C GLU A 26 4.60 -6.15 6.45
N ARG A 27 5.14 -7.06 5.66
CA ARG A 27 5.79 -6.75 4.40
C ARG A 27 4.88 -7.15 3.24
N VAL A 28 4.76 -6.28 2.25
CA VAL A 28 4.01 -6.56 1.04
C VAL A 28 4.99 -6.75 -0.10
N LYS A 29 4.91 -7.89 -0.76
CA LYS A 29 5.78 -8.21 -1.88
C LYS A 29 5.17 -7.73 -3.19
N LEU A 30 6.03 -7.49 -4.18
CA LEU A 30 5.56 -7.18 -5.53
C LEU A 30 4.69 -8.33 -6.04
N GLY A 31 3.56 -7.96 -6.64
CA GLY A 31 2.58 -8.92 -7.14
C GLY A 31 1.46 -9.23 -6.18
N GLU A 32 1.60 -8.92 -4.90
CA GLU A 32 0.50 -9.09 -3.95
C GLU A 32 -0.56 -8.02 -4.14
N LYS A 33 -1.81 -8.38 -3.85
CA LYS A 33 -2.94 -7.48 -4.00
C LYS A 33 -3.25 -6.80 -2.67
N LEU A 34 -3.55 -5.52 -2.74
CA LEU A 34 -3.92 -4.71 -1.60
C LEU A 34 -5.28 -4.08 -1.82
N GLN A 35 -6.02 -3.92 -0.74
CA GLN A 35 -7.21 -3.08 -0.70
C GLN A 35 -7.00 -2.02 0.37
N ILE A 36 -7.23 -0.77 0.03
CA ILE A 36 -6.96 0.37 0.90
C ILE A 36 -8.20 1.23 0.98
N GLU A 37 -8.57 1.63 2.19
CA GLU A 37 -9.63 2.61 2.42
C GLU A 37 -9.06 3.77 3.22
N CYS A 38 -9.33 4.99 2.75
CA CYS A 38 -9.00 6.21 3.45
C CYS A 38 -10.24 7.08 3.49
N TYR A 39 -10.87 7.18 4.66
CA TYR A 39 -12.17 7.83 4.79
C TYR A 39 -12.12 9.34 4.63
N ASP A 40 -11.05 9.97 5.10
CA ASP A 40 -10.92 11.43 5.01
C ASP A 40 -10.92 11.93 3.58
N GLU A 41 -10.34 11.14 2.67
CA GLU A 41 -10.28 11.48 1.26
C GLU A 41 -11.33 10.72 0.45
N MET A 42 -12.13 9.87 1.09
CA MET A 42 -13.09 8.97 0.46
C MET A 42 -12.45 8.15 -0.67
N VAL A 43 -11.23 7.70 -0.43
CA VAL A 43 -10.47 6.92 -1.40
C VAL A 43 -10.61 5.45 -1.08
N PHE A 44 -11.00 4.67 -2.09
CA PHE A 44 -11.08 3.23 -2.03
C PHE A 44 -10.22 2.69 -3.17
N LEU A 45 -9.08 2.13 -2.84
CA LEU A 45 -8.12 1.63 -3.82
C LEU A 45 -8.00 0.12 -3.67
N SER A 46 -7.96 -0.56 -4.80
CA SER A 46 -7.71 -2.00 -4.81
C SER A 46 -6.83 -2.29 -6.02
N GLY A 47 -5.75 -3.01 -5.81
CA GLY A 47 -4.86 -3.33 -6.91
C GLY A 47 -3.68 -4.18 -6.51
N GLN A 48 -2.90 -4.53 -7.51
CA GLN A 48 -1.69 -5.31 -7.35
C GLN A 48 -0.50 -4.38 -7.20
N LEU A 49 0.36 -4.68 -6.24
CA LEU A 49 1.58 -3.89 -6.02
C LEU A 49 2.57 -4.15 -7.15
N LYS A 50 2.97 -3.07 -7.81
CA LYS A 50 3.95 -3.12 -8.89
C LYS A 50 5.02 -2.05 -8.69
N LYS A 51 6.09 -2.18 -9.42
CA LYS A 51 7.21 -1.25 -9.39
C LYS A 51 7.50 -0.77 -10.79
N ASP A 52 7.65 0.55 -10.96
CA ASP A 52 8.06 1.14 -12.23
C ASP A 52 9.55 0.81 -12.46
N PRO A 53 9.92 0.16 -13.57
CA PRO A 53 11.31 -0.24 -13.81
C PRO A 53 12.24 0.95 -14.08
N ILE A 54 11.69 2.11 -14.44
CA ILE A 54 12.49 3.30 -14.76
C ILE A 54 12.69 4.16 -13.52
N THR A 55 11.62 4.45 -12.78
CA THR A 55 11.68 5.36 -11.63
C THR A 55 11.88 4.64 -10.30
N ASN A 56 11.68 3.31 -10.28
CA ASN A 56 11.68 2.48 -9.07
C ASN A 56 10.58 2.83 -8.07
N LYS A 57 9.58 3.56 -8.50
CA LYS A 57 8.44 3.89 -7.64
C LYS A 57 7.47 2.73 -7.55
N LEU A 58 6.93 2.53 -6.36
CA LEU A 58 5.88 1.55 -6.14
C LEU A 58 4.52 2.16 -6.43
N TYR A 59 3.64 1.37 -7.02
CA TYR A 59 2.27 1.80 -7.31
C TYR A 59 1.33 0.60 -7.26
N LEU A 60 0.03 0.89 -7.14
CA LEU A 60 -1.01 -0.12 -7.27
C LEU A 60 -1.62 -0.03 -8.66
N CYS A 61 -1.82 -1.19 -9.27
CA CYS A 61 -2.45 -1.30 -10.58
C CYS A 61 -3.71 -2.15 -10.44
N ASP A 62 -4.87 -1.58 -10.77
CA ASP A 62 -6.11 -2.36 -10.73
C ASP A 62 -6.23 -3.26 -11.97
N ARG A 63 -7.26 -4.10 -11.99
CA ARG A 63 -7.45 -5.03 -13.10
C ARG A 63 -7.81 -4.34 -14.43
N ASN A 64 -8.21 -3.07 -14.38
CA ASN A 64 -8.53 -2.28 -15.57
C ASN A 64 -7.32 -1.52 -16.09
N GLY A 65 -6.17 -1.64 -15.42
CA GLY A 65 -4.94 -0.97 -15.82
C GLY A 65 -4.76 0.42 -15.26
N PHE A 66 -5.67 0.88 -14.38
CA PHE A 66 -5.50 2.17 -13.73
C PHE A 66 -4.39 2.10 -12.69
N ILE A 67 -3.53 3.12 -12.71
CA ILE A 67 -2.37 3.21 -11.82
C ILE A 67 -2.68 4.19 -10.71
N CYS A 68 -2.37 3.79 -9.49
CA CYS A 68 -2.52 4.62 -8.31
C CYS A 68 -1.19 4.65 -7.57
N ASP A 69 -0.62 5.84 -7.43
CA ASP A 69 0.63 6.01 -6.70
C ASP A 69 0.40 5.84 -5.21
N ILE A 70 1.36 5.19 -4.55
CA ILE A 70 1.34 5.03 -3.11
C ILE A 70 2.02 6.25 -2.49
N GLU A 71 1.32 6.93 -1.61
CA GLU A 71 1.87 8.06 -0.87
C GLU A 71 2.42 7.60 0.47
N PHE A 72 3.55 8.17 0.85
CA PHE A 72 4.24 7.86 2.10
C PHE A 72 4.06 8.98 3.10
N GLY A 73 4.04 8.61 4.39
CA GLY A 73 3.82 9.57 5.47
C GLY A 73 2.36 9.90 5.73
N GLN A 74 1.46 9.28 5.01
CA GLN A 74 0.02 9.46 5.17
C GLN A 74 -0.57 8.26 5.92
N VAL A 75 -1.58 8.52 6.75
CA VAL A 75 -2.30 7.45 7.46
C VAL A 75 -3.28 6.78 6.50
N TYR A 76 -3.24 5.47 6.46
CA TYR A 76 -4.25 4.67 5.79
C TYR A 76 -5.09 3.97 6.85
N GLU A 77 -6.40 4.26 6.88
CA GLU A 77 -7.27 3.82 7.96
C GLU A 77 -7.52 2.33 7.96
N LYS A 78 -7.67 1.74 6.78
CA LYS A 78 -7.87 0.29 6.65
C LYS A 78 -7.10 -0.25 5.45
N VAL A 79 -6.34 -1.30 5.68
CA VAL A 79 -5.58 -1.96 4.64
C VAL A 79 -5.76 -3.47 4.75
N TRP A 80 -6.03 -4.11 3.64
CA TRP A 80 -6.09 -5.57 3.54
C TRP A 80 -5.05 -6.06 2.54
N ILE A 81 -4.35 -7.13 2.89
CA ILE A 81 -3.56 -7.88 1.92
C ILE A 81 -4.46 -9.03 1.47
N LEU A 82 -4.78 -9.03 0.17
CA LEU A 82 -5.66 -10.04 -0.40
C LEU A 82 -4.82 -11.22 -0.87
N LYS A 83 -4.89 -12.32 -0.14
CA LYS A 83 -4.18 -13.55 -0.49
C LYS A 83 -5.15 -14.49 -1.20
N ASP A 84 -4.69 -15.04 -2.30
CA ASP A 84 -5.45 -16.03 -3.06
C ASP A 84 -5.45 -17.40 -2.37
#